data_cf48cdf1ffae304d52f7ce262b51fbc8
#
_entry.id   cf48cdf1ffae304d52f7ce262b51fbc8
#
_cell.length_a   1.000
_cell.length_b   1.000
_cell.length_c   1.000
_cell.angle_alpha   90.00
_cell.angle_beta   90.00
_cell.angle_gamma   90.00
#
_symmetry.space_group_name_H-M   'P 1'
#
loop_
_entity.id
_entity.type
_entity.pdbx_description
1 polymer ?
#
loop_
_entity_poly.entity_id
_entity_poly.type
_entity_poly.pdbx_seq_one_letter_code
_entity_poly.pdbx_strand_id
1 'polypeptide(L)'
;MSAVRTREEIDEAYTWDLESIFADDEEWEDAFAEADETIERLASFEGTVTENAERLRATLETYEDVMRSVSTIYSYARMRRDEDTTDDHYQALTARAQTLYSRAGAAGSYIEPEIQDASWEEIETLLEEDPDLATYEHYLEDVHRMREHTRSAEVETVLADLGDVLGAGNDVYTMLSNADMTFPSVERDDEPVEITLANFVELQREPDRDFRQSVYEAFYDEWEAVRNAVTASYHNSVKTDVKLARTRGYDTAREAALDDPNVPTEVYDTLVETVRDHLSLLHRHVELKRRVLEVDELCMWDVYMPATTSESPEITYDEAAEHVREAVAPLGEDYQNRLETGLESRWVDVYETPNKRSGAYSGGTYDTQPFILMNYQETVNSMYTLAHEFGHSLHSEFTSDHQPYVYSSYEIFVAEVASTVNEALLTHHLLETVEDARLRRHVLNQYLENFRSTLFRQTMFAEFEHRTHEAVEAGEALTPDGLDELYSDLKGDFYEPAVVDDRIAREWMRIPHFYRAFYVYQYATGISAAVAIANRIIEEGEPAAEDYLAFLRSGSRKYPLELLEDAGVDMRTAGPIEDAMSVYDEYLDEMASLI
;
A
#
# COMPACT_ATOMS: atom_id res chain seq x y z
N MET A 1 -15.10 -24.12 -15.10
CA MET A 1 -14.87 -23.63 -13.74
C MET A 1 -15.52 -24.62 -12.77
N SER A 2 -14.77 -25.19 -11.81
CA SER A 2 -15.38 -25.92 -10.68
C SER A 2 -16.22 -24.91 -9.89
N ALA A 3 -17.35 -25.35 -9.32
CA ALA A 3 -18.15 -24.48 -8.46
C ALA A 3 -17.29 -24.05 -7.26
N VAL A 4 -17.35 -22.76 -6.89
CA VAL A 4 -16.68 -22.24 -5.68
C VAL A 4 -17.23 -23.00 -4.47
N ARG A 5 -16.34 -23.52 -3.61
CA ARG A 5 -16.69 -24.27 -2.40
C ARG A 5 -17.38 -23.33 -1.39
N THR A 6 -18.38 -23.84 -0.69
CA THR A 6 -18.95 -23.11 0.46
C THR A 6 -17.99 -23.14 1.64
N ARG A 7 -18.09 -22.17 2.57
CA ARG A 7 -17.21 -22.10 3.75
C ARG A 7 -17.28 -23.39 4.60
N GLU A 8 -18.45 -24.04 4.68
CA GLU A 8 -18.65 -25.32 5.38
C GLU A 8 -17.91 -26.50 4.73
N GLU A 9 -17.56 -26.39 3.43
CA GLU A 9 -16.80 -27.41 2.70
C GLU A 9 -15.28 -27.19 2.78
N ILE A 10 -14.83 -26.08 3.36
CA ILE A 10 -13.41 -25.81 3.62
C ILE A 10 -13.02 -26.47 4.95
N ASP A 11 -11.88 -27.17 4.95
CA ASP A 11 -11.33 -27.73 6.19
C ASP A 11 -10.95 -26.57 7.14
N GLU A 12 -11.25 -26.72 8.42
CA GLU A 12 -10.98 -25.73 9.44
C GLU A 12 -9.50 -25.29 9.49
N ALA A 13 -8.58 -26.18 9.12
CA ALA A 13 -7.15 -25.86 9.03
C ALA A 13 -6.82 -24.76 8.00
N TYR A 14 -7.71 -24.47 7.05
CA TYR A 14 -7.55 -23.43 6.04
C TYR A 14 -8.46 -22.21 6.29
N THR A 15 -8.93 -22.05 7.51
CA THR A 15 -9.72 -20.89 7.95
C THR A 15 -9.02 -20.23 9.14
N TRP A 16 -9.10 -18.92 9.23
CA TRP A 16 -8.54 -18.19 10.38
C TRP A 16 -9.30 -18.45 11.69
N ASP A 17 -8.61 -18.23 12.84
CA ASP A 17 -9.15 -18.47 14.19
C ASP A 17 -9.57 -17.16 14.86
N LEU A 18 -10.71 -16.60 14.44
CA LEU A 18 -11.22 -15.36 15.04
C LEU A 18 -11.75 -15.55 16.46
N GLU A 19 -12.06 -16.80 16.86
CA GLU A 19 -12.42 -17.14 18.24
C GLU A 19 -11.28 -16.89 19.23
N SER A 20 -10.05 -16.75 18.76
CA SER A 20 -8.90 -16.33 19.58
C SER A 20 -8.97 -14.86 20.01
N ILE A 21 -9.78 -14.02 19.35
CA ILE A 21 -10.00 -12.61 19.71
C ILE A 21 -11.14 -12.49 20.70
N PHE A 22 -12.33 -12.97 20.32
CA PHE A 22 -13.51 -13.09 21.17
C PHE A 22 -14.13 -14.46 20.93
N ALA A 23 -14.37 -15.20 22.00
CA ALA A 23 -14.90 -16.56 21.92
C ALA A 23 -16.31 -16.61 21.27
N ASP A 24 -17.06 -15.53 21.42
CA ASP A 24 -18.39 -15.36 20.83
C ASP A 24 -18.82 -13.88 20.85
N ASP A 25 -19.99 -13.60 20.28
CA ASP A 25 -20.54 -12.25 20.21
C ASP A 25 -20.96 -11.68 21.57
N GLU A 26 -21.18 -12.52 22.64
CA GLU A 26 -21.47 -12.05 24.00
C GLU A 26 -20.20 -11.40 24.59
N GLU A 27 -19.03 -12.02 24.41
CA GLU A 27 -17.75 -11.45 24.86
C GLU A 27 -17.43 -10.15 24.11
N TRP A 28 -17.73 -10.09 22.79
CA TRP A 28 -17.60 -8.86 22.01
C TRP A 28 -18.52 -7.73 22.51
N GLU A 29 -19.78 -8.04 22.87
CA GLU A 29 -20.73 -7.04 23.42
C GLU A 29 -20.27 -6.51 24.77
N ASP A 30 -19.69 -7.36 25.61
CA ASP A 30 -19.15 -6.95 26.90
C ASP A 30 -17.95 -6.01 26.72
N ALA A 31 -17.02 -6.33 25.79
CA ALA A 31 -15.90 -5.48 25.48
C ALA A 31 -16.33 -4.13 24.86
N PHE A 32 -17.37 -4.14 24.00
CA PHE A 32 -17.94 -2.92 23.43
C PHE A 32 -18.49 -1.99 24.51
N ALA A 33 -19.19 -2.53 25.50
CA ALA A 33 -19.76 -1.74 26.60
C ALA A 33 -18.66 -1.14 27.52
N GLU A 34 -17.59 -1.90 27.80
CA GLU A 34 -16.45 -1.42 28.59
C GLU A 34 -15.69 -0.31 27.89
N ALA A 35 -15.45 -0.46 26.56
CA ALA A 35 -14.78 0.56 25.75
C ALA A 35 -15.57 1.89 25.76
N ASP A 36 -16.89 1.83 25.69
CA ASP A 36 -17.75 3.02 25.72
C ASP A 36 -17.58 3.85 27.02
N GLU A 37 -17.45 3.17 28.17
CA GLU A 37 -17.18 3.83 29.46
C GLU A 37 -15.75 4.44 29.50
N THR A 38 -14.77 3.79 28.89
CA THR A 38 -13.38 4.27 28.87
C THR A 38 -13.20 5.51 28.01
N ILE A 39 -13.95 5.62 26.90
CA ILE A 39 -13.99 6.83 26.05
C ILE A 39 -14.45 8.06 26.85
N GLU A 40 -15.43 7.94 27.72
CA GLU A 40 -15.89 9.06 28.59
C GLU A 40 -14.79 9.54 29.54
N ARG A 41 -13.97 8.61 30.05
CA ARG A 41 -12.81 8.95 30.88
C ARG A 41 -11.75 9.72 30.07
N LEU A 42 -11.43 9.30 28.85
CA LEU A 42 -10.50 10.00 27.98
C LEU A 42 -10.91 11.46 27.75
N ALA A 43 -12.17 11.70 27.41
CA ALA A 43 -12.69 13.05 27.21
C ALA A 43 -12.56 13.96 28.46
N SER A 44 -12.43 13.40 29.64
CA SER A 44 -12.28 14.18 30.89
C SER A 44 -10.92 14.83 31.12
N PHE A 45 -9.91 14.52 30.30
CA PHE A 45 -8.58 15.11 30.36
C PHE A 45 -8.45 16.40 29.53
N GLU A 46 -9.43 16.73 28.69
CA GLU A 46 -9.43 17.94 27.86
C GLU A 46 -9.14 19.20 28.70
N GLY A 47 -8.23 20.03 28.19
CA GLY A 47 -7.79 21.26 28.85
C GLY A 47 -6.74 21.07 29.95
N THR A 48 -6.22 19.84 30.15
CA THR A 48 -5.28 19.53 31.26
C THR A 48 -4.09 18.65 30.84
N VAL A 49 -3.91 18.34 29.55
CA VAL A 49 -2.90 17.37 29.06
C VAL A 49 -1.49 17.75 29.52
N THR A 50 -1.10 18.98 29.37
CA THR A 50 0.24 19.49 29.69
C THR A 50 0.33 20.21 31.05
N GLU A 51 -0.67 20.07 31.93
CA GLU A 51 -0.70 20.71 33.26
C GLU A 51 0.46 20.25 34.15
N ASN A 52 0.82 18.98 34.10
CA ASN A 52 1.97 18.35 34.77
C ASN A 52 2.27 16.97 34.18
N ALA A 53 3.43 16.39 34.50
CA ALA A 53 3.89 15.11 33.97
C ALA A 53 2.93 13.93 34.24
N GLU A 54 2.33 13.87 35.45
CA GLU A 54 1.34 12.82 35.78
C GLU A 54 0.10 12.90 34.87
N ARG A 55 -0.36 14.13 34.57
CA ARG A 55 -1.51 14.33 33.67
C ARG A 55 -1.19 13.93 32.23
N LEU A 56 -0.04 14.35 31.71
CA LEU A 56 0.40 14.00 30.36
C LEU A 56 0.46 12.47 30.21
N ARG A 57 1.17 11.79 31.12
CA ARG A 57 1.27 10.34 31.10
C ARG A 57 -0.09 9.66 31.20
N ALA A 58 -0.93 10.05 32.16
CA ALA A 58 -2.26 9.45 32.34
C ALA A 58 -3.18 9.65 31.12
N THR A 59 -3.04 10.78 30.40
CA THR A 59 -3.80 11.03 29.17
C THR A 59 -3.34 10.09 28.06
N LEU A 60 -2.02 9.99 27.81
CA LEU A 60 -1.45 9.13 26.77
C LEU A 60 -1.75 7.64 27.03
N GLU A 61 -1.51 7.16 28.25
CA GLU A 61 -1.85 5.78 28.63
C GLU A 61 -3.36 5.48 28.47
N THR A 62 -4.24 6.42 28.85
CA THR A 62 -5.69 6.23 28.68
C THR A 62 -6.08 6.23 27.20
N TYR A 63 -5.46 7.07 26.38
CA TYR A 63 -5.67 7.08 24.93
C TYR A 63 -5.27 5.75 24.29
N GLU A 64 -4.09 5.22 24.65
CA GLU A 64 -3.64 3.91 24.21
C GLU A 64 -4.63 2.80 24.60
N ASP A 65 -5.06 2.74 25.86
CA ASP A 65 -6.00 1.74 26.34
C ASP A 65 -7.32 1.78 25.56
N VAL A 66 -7.84 2.99 25.29
CA VAL A 66 -9.05 3.19 24.49
C VAL A 66 -8.84 2.70 23.06
N MET A 67 -7.76 3.14 22.41
CA MET A 67 -7.53 2.81 21.00
C MET A 67 -7.24 1.33 20.78
N ARG A 68 -6.52 0.67 21.68
CA ARG A 68 -6.30 -0.78 21.66
C ARG A 68 -7.63 -1.54 21.74
N SER A 69 -8.47 -1.19 22.70
CA SER A 69 -9.77 -1.82 22.89
C SER A 69 -10.68 -1.65 21.67
N VAL A 70 -10.87 -0.41 21.19
CA VAL A 70 -11.76 -0.16 20.05
C VAL A 70 -11.23 -0.74 18.73
N SER A 71 -9.91 -0.80 18.55
CA SER A 71 -9.28 -1.43 17.38
C SER A 71 -9.55 -2.93 17.35
N THR A 72 -9.45 -3.61 18.48
CA THR A 72 -9.73 -5.06 18.60
C THR A 72 -11.21 -5.36 18.34
N ILE A 73 -12.12 -4.56 18.92
CA ILE A 73 -13.57 -4.66 18.69
C ILE A 73 -13.92 -4.47 17.21
N TYR A 74 -13.31 -3.46 16.56
CA TYR A 74 -13.56 -3.18 15.16
C TYR A 74 -12.97 -4.26 14.24
N SER A 75 -11.75 -4.72 14.50
CA SER A 75 -11.07 -5.73 13.69
C SER A 75 -11.82 -7.06 13.69
N TYR A 76 -12.29 -7.54 14.84
CA TYR A 76 -13.11 -8.75 14.91
C TYR A 76 -14.38 -8.64 14.06
N ALA A 77 -15.17 -7.60 14.29
CA ALA A 77 -16.43 -7.40 13.55
C ALA A 77 -16.22 -7.30 12.05
N ARG A 78 -15.15 -6.59 11.61
CA ARG A 78 -14.77 -6.46 10.21
C ARG A 78 -14.36 -7.79 9.59
N MET A 79 -13.49 -8.55 10.27
CA MET A 79 -13.01 -9.84 9.74
C MET A 79 -14.14 -10.87 9.67
N ARG A 80 -15.05 -10.92 10.65
CA ARG A 80 -16.26 -11.74 10.57
C ARG A 80 -17.15 -11.36 9.38
N ARG A 81 -17.37 -10.08 9.13
CA ARG A 81 -18.09 -9.60 7.94
C ARG A 81 -17.39 -10.01 6.65
N ASP A 82 -16.07 -9.97 6.62
CA ASP A 82 -15.28 -10.27 5.41
C ASP A 82 -15.30 -11.77 5.04
N GLU A 83 -15.71 -12.66 5.95
CA GLU A 83 -16.03 -14.08 5.68
C GLU A 83 -17.27 -14.26 4.79
N ASP A 84 -18.30 -13.43 5.01
CA ASP A 84 -19.51 -13.34 4.19
C ASP A 84 -20.03 -11.89 4.22
N THR A 85 -19.77 -11.14 3.17
CA THR A 85 -20.16 -9.72 3.08
C THR A 85 -21.67 -9.50 3.01
N THR A 86 -22.47 -10.57 2.90
CA THR A 86 -23.95 -10.51 2.89
C THR A 86 -24.59 -10.83 4.25
N ASP A 87 -23.79 -11.13 5.27
CA ASP A 87 -24.30 -11.37 6.63
C ASP A 87 -24.72 -10.04 7.29
N ASP A 88 -26.02 -9.83 7.40
CA ASP A 88 -26.61 -8.62 7.99
C ASP A 88 -26.20 -8.40 9.47
N HIS A 89 -25.92 -9.49 10.21
CA HIS A 89 -25.50 -9.41 11.60
C HIS A 89 -24.11 -8.79 11.72
N TYR A 90 -23.11 -9.31 11.00
CA TYR A 90 -21.75 -8.80 11.06
C TYR A 90 -21.59 -7.47 10.32
N GLN A 91 -22.43 -7.16 9.33
CA GLN A 91 -22.53 -5.80 8.80
C GLN A 91 -22.96 -4.80 9.89
N ALA A 92 -23.97 -5.16 10.71
CA ALA A 92 -24.45 -4.30 11.79
C ALA A 92 -23.40 -4.16 12.91
N LEU A 93 -22.71 -5.23 13.30
CA LEU A 93 -21.63 -5.18 14.28
C LEU A 93 -20.49 -4.26 13.79
N THR A 94 -20.06 -4.42 12.54
CA THR A 94 -19.02 -3.57 11.93
C THR A 94 -19.41 -2.09 11.93
N ALA A 95 -20.65 -1.76 11.59
CA ALA A 95 -21.13 -0.37 11.60
C ALA A 95 -21.14 0.24 13.02
N ARG A 96 -21.51 -0.55 14.03
CA ARG A 96 -21.46 -0.14 15.45
C ARG A 96 -20.01 0.09 15.89
N ALA A 97 -19.13 -0.87 15.60
CA ALA A 97 -17.70 -0.77 15.93
C ALA A 97 -17.04 0.43 15.25
N GLN A 98 -17.36 0.70 13.97
CA GLN A 98 -16.90 1.90 13.27
C GLN A 98 -17.35 3.19 13.95
N THR A 99 -18.59 3.22 14.44
CA THR A 99 -19.11 4.37 15.18
C THR A 99 -18.38 4.56 16.52
N LEU A 100 -18.09 3.46 17.23
CA LEU A 100 -17.33 3.48 18.47
C LEU A 100 -15.90 3.98 18.24
N TYR A 101 -15.23 3.48 17.20
CA TYR A 101 -13.89 3.90 16.82
C TYR A 101 -13.83 5.41 16.50
N SER A 102 -14.81 5.91 15.74
CA SER A 102 -14.91 7.34 15.41
C SER A 102 -15.14 8.21 16.65
N ARG A 103 -15.92 7.72 17.63
CA ARG A 103 -16.13 8.40 18.91
C ARG A 103 -14.87 8.42 19.77
N ALA A 104 -14.09 7.33 19.77
CA ALA A 104 -12.80 7.27 20.45
C ALA A 104 -11.81 8.29 19.89
N GLY A 105 -11.69 8.36 18.55
CA GLY A 105 -10.87 9.38 17.88
C GLY A 105 -11.29 10.81 18.21
N ALA A 106 -12.60 11.08 18.18
CA ALA A 106 -13.13 12.40 18.55
C ALA A 106 -12.86 12.75 20.03
N ALA A 107 -12.95 11.77 20.94
CA ALA A 107 -12.69 11.97 22.37
C ALA A 107 -11.21 12.25 22.67
N GLY A 108 -10.27 11.84 21.81
CA GLY A 108 -8.83 12.11 21.95
C GLY A 108 -8.31 13.29 21.11
N SER A 109 -9.15 13.91 20.29
CA SER A 109 -8.73 14.91 19.28
C SER A 109 -8.11 16.20 19.85
N TYR A 110 -8.25 16.46 21.13
CA TYR A 110 -7.64 17.61 21.83
C TYR A 110 -6.18 17.37 22.24
N ILE A 111 -5.70 16.11 22.23
CA ILE A 111 -4.39 15.73 22.81
C ILE A 111 -3.25 16.41 22.06
N GLU A 112 -3.15 16.21 20.76
CA GLU A 112 -2.09 16.78 19.93
C GLU A 112 -2.13 18.33 19.92
N PRO A 113 -3.27 19.00 19.74
CA PRO A 113 -3.37 20.44 19.86
C PRO A 113 -2.86 20.99 21.21
N GLU A 114 -3.19 20.34 22.34
CA GLU A 114 -2.73 20.79 23.65
C GLU A 114 -1.21 20.56 23.84
N ILE A 115 -0.66 19.49 23.27
CA ILE A 115 0.80 19.26 23.23
C ILE A 115 1.47 20.34 22.36
N GLN A 116 0.90 20.68 21.21
CA GLN A 116 1.43 21.71 20.30
C GLN A 116 1.35 23.11 20.90
N ASP A 117 0.38 23.41 21.77
CA ASP A 117 0.26 24.69 22.44
C ASP A 117 1.37 24.92 23.48
N ALA A 118 1.91 23.86 24.09
CA ALA A 118 3.05 23.93 24.98
C ALA A 118 4.33 24.23 24.22
N SER A 119 5.29 24.94 24.84
CA SER A 119 6.62 25.09 24.29
C SER A 119 7.45 23.82 24.48
N TRP A 120 8.45 23.59 23.61
CA TRP A 120 9.33 22.43 23.77
C TRP A 120 10.04 22.40 25.13
N GLU A 121 10.44 23.55 25.67
CA GLU A 121 11.05 23.66 27.01
C GLU A 121 10.09 23.16 28.13
N GLU A 122 8.78 23.42 27.99
CA GLU A 122 7.77 22.88 28.91
C GLU A 122 7.65 21.38 28.77
N ILE A 123 7.59 20.83 27.55
CA ILE A 123 7.54 19.37 27.30
C ILE A 123 8.81 18.68 27.84
N GLU A 124 10.01 19.21 27.59
CA GLU A 124 11.28 18.69 28.15
C GLU A 124 11.24 18.65 29.67
N THR A 125 10.68 19.70 30.31
CA THR A 125 10.50 19.71 31.77
C THR A 125 9.62 18.58 32.26
N LEU A 126 8.50 18.28 31.57
CA LEU A 126 7.62 17.17 31.91
C LEU A 126 8.30 15.80 31.73
N LEU A 127 9.10 15.65 30.67
CA LEU A 127 9.90 14.44 30.42
C LEU A 127 10.96 14.23 31.53
N GLU A 128 11.59 15.30 32.00
CA GLU A 128 12.56 15.23 33.12
C GLU A 128 11.89 14.89 34.46
N GLU A 129 10.66 15.34 34.70
CA GLU A 129 9.90 15.11 35.94
C GLU A 129 9.39 13.68 36.10
N ASP A 130 9.03 13.01 34.98
CA ASP A 130 8.53 11.62 34.97
C ASP A 130 9.30 10.76 33.96
N PRO A 131 10.23 9.89 34.43
CA PRO A 131 11.01 9.03 33.56
C PRO A 131 10.20 8.07 32.67
N ASP A 132 8.95 7.73 33.04
CA ASP A 132 8.09 6.85 32.27
C ASP A 132 7.59 7.54 31.00
N LEU A 133 7.58 8.88 30.95
CA LEU A 133 7.30 9.68 29.76
C LEU A 133 8.38 9.57 28.68
N ALA A 134 9.59 9.12 29.01
CA ALA A 134 10.66 8.91 28.00
C ALA A 134 10.23 7.95 26.88
N THR A 135 9.27 7.07 27.15
CA THR A 135 8.66 6.21 26.14
C THR A 135 7.99 7.00 25.02
N TYR A 136 7.48 8.20 25.32
CA TYR A 136 6.74 9.04 24.39
C TYR A 136 7.58 10.15 23.75
N GLU A 137 8.90 10.22 24.03
CA GLU A 137 9.76 11.33 23.60
C GLU A 137 9.66 11.60 22.09
N HIS A 138 9.87 10.59 21.25
CA HIS A 138 9.79 10.75 19.80
C HIS A 138 8.38 11.15 19.31
N TYR A 139 7.33 10.58 19.89
CA TYR A 139 5.94 10.97 19.58
C TYR A 139 5.69 12.45 19.90
N LEU A 140 6.15 12.90 21.09
CA LEU A 140 6.01 14.30 21.52
C LEU A 140 6.83 15.25 20.65
N GLU A 141 8.05 14.84 20.25
CA GLU A 141 8.89 15.60 19.30
C GLU A 141 8.20 15.77 17.95
N ASP A 142 7.63 14.70 17.41
CA ASP A 142 6.97 14.73 16.11
C ASP A 142 5.69 15.57 16.14
N VAL A 143 4.83 15.39 17.13
CA VAL A 143 3.64 16.24 17.33
C VAL A 143 4.05 17.72 17.46
N HIS A 144 5.12 18.02 18.19
CA HIS A 144 5.58 19.41 18.37
C HIS A 144 6.22 19.97 17.09
N ARG A 145 6.91 19.15 16.29
CA ARG A 145 7.46 19.52 14.98
C ARG A 145 6.41 20.10 14.05
N MET A 146 5.22 19.51 14.03
CA MET A 146 4.10 19.94 13.20
C MET A 146 3.49 21.29 13.62
N ARG A 147 3.88 21.83 14.77
CA ARG A 147 3.35 23.10 15.32
C ARG A 147 3.48 24.28 14.38
N GLU A 148 4.57 24.42 13.63
CA GLU A 148 4.77 25.56 12.72
C GLU A 148 3.81 25.53 11.52
N HIS A 149 3.25 24.35 11.19
CA HIS A 149 2.29 24.10 10.14
C HIS A 149 0.85 24.03 10.64
N THR A 150 0.64 23.97 11.94
CA THR A 150 -0.67 24.10 12.58
C THR A 150 -1.06 25.58 12.69
N ARG A 151 -2.28 25.92 12.33
CA ARG A 151 -2.79 27.31 12.34
C ARG A 151 -3.51 27.60 13.65
N SER A 152 -4.02 28.83 13.79
CA SER A 152 -4.82 29.14 14.97
C SER A 152 -6.06 28.24 15.04
N ALA A 153 -6.56 27.98 16.26
CA ALA A 153 -7.74 27.14 16.48
C ALA A 153 -8.97 27.57 15.64
N GLU A 154 -9.13 28.90 15.40
CA GLU A 154 -10.18 29.42 14.52
C GLU A 154 -10.00 28.96 13.06
N VAL A 155 -8.76 28.94 12.55
CA VAL A 155 -8.45 28.50 11.19
C VAL A 155 -8.58 26.99 11.07
N GLU A 156 -8.08 26.22 12.03
CA GLU A 156 -8.20 24.76 12.03
C GLU A 156 -9.68 24.32 12.08
N THR A 157 -10.51 25.00 12.88
CA THR A 157 -11.96 24.77 12.89
C THR A 157 -12.57 25.00 11.51
N VAL A 158 -12.20 26.09 10.82
CA VAL A 158 -12.70 26.38 9.46
C VAL A 158 -12.23 25.32 8.46
N LEU A 159 -10.96 24.88 8.53
CA LEU A 159 -10.44 23.83 7.66
C LEU A 159 -11.16 22.50 7.88
N ALA A 160 -11.42 22.15 9.14
CA ALA A 160 -12.17 20.95 9.50
C ALA A 160 -13.62 21.00 8.99
N ASP A 161 -14.32 22.14 9.19
CA ASP A 161 -15.68 22.35 8.71
C ASP A 161 -15.79 22.31 7.16
N LEU A 162 -14.70 22.62 6.46
CA LEU A 162 -14.63 22.57 5.01
C LEU A 162 -14.14 21.22 4.46
N GLY A 163 -13.76 20.27 5.30
CA GLY A 163 -13.16 19.00 4.90
C GLY A 163 -13.96 18.25 3.83
N ASP A 164 -15.26 18.09 4.05
CA ASP A 164 -16.16 17.44 3.08
C ASP A 164 -16.19 18.16 1.72
N VAL A 165 -16.11 19.49 1.73
CA VAL A 165 -16.12 20.30 0.50
C VAL A 165 -14.78 20.20 -0.23
N LEU A 166 -13.69 20.13 0.50
CA LEU A 166 -12.33 20.01 -0.05
C LEU A 166 -12.12 18.65 -0.74
N GLY A 167 -12.78 17.60 -0.24
CA GLY A 167 -12.77 16.24 -0.82
C GLY A 167 -13.67 16.07 -2.07
N ALA A 168 -14.52 17.06 -2.41
CA ALA A 168 -15.53 16.93 -3.46
C ALA A 168 -14.97 16.56 -4.85
N GLY A 169 -13.70 16.88 -5.15
CA GLY A 169 -13.04 16.47 -6.39
C GLY A 169 -12.98 14.95 -6.50
N ASN A 170 -12.46 14.29 -5.46
CA ASN A 170 -12.38 12.84 -5.39
C ASN A 170 -13.77 12.18 -5.39
N ASP A 171 -14.75 12.75 -4.67
CA ASP A 171 -16.10 12.20 -4.60
C ASP A 171 -16.77 12.20 -5.97
N VAL A 172 -16.69 13.33 -6.71
CA VAL A 172 -17.21 13.43 -8.08
C VAL A 172 -16.53 12.42 -9.00
N TYR A 173 -15.22 12.28 -8.91
CA TYR A 173 -14.47 11.28 -9.68
C TYR A 173 -14.94 9.85 -9.36
N THR A 174 -15.06 9.52 -8.09
CA THR A 174 -15.49 8.20 -7.61
C THR A 174 -16.90 7.85 -8.11
N MET A 175 -17.85 8.79 -7.99
CA MET A 175 -19.21 8.57 -8.50
C MET A 175 -19.23 8.43 -10.01
N LEU A 176 -18.47 9.26 -10.72
CA LEU A 176 -18.39 9.22 -12.18
C LEU A 176 -17.80 7.89 -12.66
N SER A 177 -16.65 7.48 -12.11
CA SER A 177 -15.92 6.30 -12.57
C SER A 177 -16.57 4.98 -12.14
N ASN A 178 -17.13 4.90 -10.93
CA ASN A 178 -17.63 3.65 -10.38
C ASN A 178 -19.14 3.46 -10.55
N ALA A 179 -19.92 4.54 -10.71
CA ALA A 179 -21.38 4.46 -10.74
C ALA A 179 -21.97 4.89 -12.09
N ASP A 180 -21.51 5.99 -12.68
CA ASP A 180 -22.13 6.59 -13.87
C ASP A 180 -21.55 6.03 -15.18
N MET A 181 -20.24 5.71 -15.21
CA MET A 181 -19.59 5.17 -16.40
C MET A 181 -20.00 3.72 -16.64
N THR A 182 -20.32 3.42 -17.89
CA THR A 182 -20.56 2.07 -18.37
C THR A 182 -19.76 1.85 -19.64
N PHE A 183 -19.10 0.72 -19.75
CA PHE A 183 -18.32 0.38 -20.93
C PHE A 183 -19.14 -0.52 -21.87
N PRO A 184 -18.98 -0.41 -23.20
CA PRO A 184 -19.64 -1.30 -24.12
C PRO A 184 -19.10 -2.72 -24.01
N SER A 185 -19.96 -3.73 -24.25
CA SER A 185 -19.50 -5.11 -24.38
C SER A 185 -18.75 -5.31 -25.70
N VAL A 186 -17.74 -6.17 -25.68
CA VAL A 186 -16.97 -6.59 -26.85
C VAL A 186 -17.25 -8.06 -27.14
N GLU A 187 -17.40 -8.42 -28.41
CA GLU A 187 -17.67 -9.80 -28.82
C GLU A 187 -16.40 -10.66 -28.72
N ARG A 188 -16.56 -11.85 -28.12
CA ARG A 188 -15.56 -12.92 -28.13
C ARG A 188 -16.27 -14.25 -28.44
N ASP A 189 -15.87 -14.92 -29.50
CA ASP A 189 -16.47 -16.19 -29.95
C ASP A 189 -18.00 -16.13 -30.13
N ASP A 190 -18.52 -15.01 -30.66
CA ASP A 190 -19.95 -14.69 -30.80
C ASP A 190 -20.70 -14.48 -29.46
N GLU A 191 -19.99 -14.33 -28.32
CA GLU A 191 -20.58 -14.01 -27.03
C GLU A 191 -20.13 -12.60 -26.56
N PRO A 192 -21.04 -11.78 -25.99
CA PRO A 192 -20.68 -10.48 -25.45
C PRO A 192 -19.92 -10.60 -24.13
N VAL A 193 -18.76 -9.95 -24.04
CA VAL A 193 -17.97 -9.80 -22.83
C VAL A 193 -18.13 -8.38 -22.30
N GLU A 194 -18.61 -8.22 -21.08
CA GLU A 194 -18.73 -6.92 -20.41
C GLU A 194 -17.37 -6.43 -19.97
N ILE A 195 -17.08 -5.14 -20.20
CA ILE A 195 -15.88 -4.46 -19.72
C ILE A 195 -16.23 -3.69 -18.45
N THR A 196 -15.37 -3.77 -17.45
CA THR A 196 -15.45 -2.98 -16.22
C THR A 196 -14.07 -2.43 -15.85
N LEU A 197 -14.00 -1.47 -14.93
CA LEU A 197 -12.72 -1.03 -14.37
C LEU A 197 -11.92 -2.18 -13.74
N ALA A 198 -12.63 -3.10 -13.09
CA ALA A 198 -12.01 -4.21 -12.35
C ALA A 198 -11.43 -5.29 -13.29
N ASN A 199 -12.12 -5.61 -14.40
CA ASN A 199 -11.67 -6.69 -15.29
C ASN A 199 -10.82 -6.23 -16.49
N PHE A 200 -10.67 -4.92 -16.70
CA PHE A 200 -9.96 -4.38 -17.86
C PHE A 200 -8.54 -4.95 -18.01
N VAL A 201 -7.77 -4.97 -16.93
CA VAL A 201 -6.38 -5.46 -16.97
C VAL A 201 -6.33 -6.96 -17.27
N GLU A 202 -7.27 -7.75 -16.74
CA GLU A 202 -7.37 -9.18 -17.03
C GLU A 202 -7.73 -9.44 -18.50
N LEU A 203 -8.69 -8.69 -19.05
CA LEU A 203 -9.03 -8.76 -20.46
C LEU A 203 -7.87 -8.34 -21.38
N GLN A 204 -6.94 -7.51 -20.91
CA GLN A 204 -5.71 -7.14 -21.63
C GLN A 204 -4.62 -8.24 -21.57
N ARG A 205 -4.84 -9.34 -20.83
CA ARG A 205 -3.95 -10.50 -20.78
C ARG A 205 -4.45 -11.68 -21.63
N GLU A 206 -5.61 -11.53 -22.28
CA GLU A 206 -6.16 -12.56 -23.16
C GLU A 206 -5.25 -12.81 -24.37
N PRO A 207 -5.08 -14.07 -24.82
CA PRO A 207 -4.18 -14.41 -25.93
C PRO A 207 -4.57 -13.78 -27.26
N ASP A 208 -5.87 -13.59 -27.53
CA ASP A 208 -6.38 -12.99 -28.76
C ASP A 208 -6.08 -11.50 -28.84
N ARG A 209 -5.16 -11.12 -29.73
CA ARG A 209 -4.71 -9.74 -29.89
C ARG A 209 -5.79 -8.79 -30.40
N ASP A 210 -6.63 -9.26 -31.32
CA ASP A 210 -7.71 -8.44 -31.91
C ASP A 210 -8.78 -8.18 -30.84
N PHE A 211 -9.05 -9.16 -29.98
CA PHE A 211 -9.92 -8.99 -28.82
C PHE A 211 -9.34 -7.96 -27.83
N ARG A 212 -8.06 -8.08 -27.44
CA ARG A 212 -7.40 -7.10 -26.55
C ARG A 212 -7.48 -5.69 -27.10
N GLN A 213 -7.20 -5.51 -28.40
CA GLN A 213 -7.32 -4.22 -29.06
C GLN A 213 -8.75 -3.67 -28.97
N SER A 214 -9.76 -4.50 -29.24
CA SER A 214 -11.17 -4.10 -29.18
C SER A 214 -11.58 -3.68 -27.77
N VAL A 215 -11.14 -4.41 -26.74
CA VAL A 215 -11.35 -4.07 -25.33
C VAL A 215 -10.66 -2.73 -24.99
N TYR A 216 -9.41 -2.56 -25.39
CA TYR A 216 -8.63 -1.34 -25.16
C TYR A 216 -9.30 -0.11 -25.80
N GLU A 217 -9.69 -0.21 -27.05
CA GLU A 217 -10.35 0.87 -27.78
C GLU A 217 -11.69 1.23 -27.13
N ALA A 218 -12.54 0.26 -26.86
CA ALA A 218 -13.83 0.46 -26.22
C ALA A 218 -13.69 1.11 -24.82
N PHE A 219 -12.69 0.67 -24.05
CA PHE A 219 -12.45 1.18 -22.70
C PHE A 219 -12.03 2.66 -22.71
N TYR A 220 -11.04 3.05 -23.53
CA TYR A 220 -10.53 4.42 -23.55
C TYR A 220 -11.43 5.40 -24.33
N ASP A 221 -12.28 4.91 -25.24
CA ASP A 221 -13.27 5.76 -25.93
C ASP A 221 -14.37 6.24 -24.96
N GLU A 222 -14.73 5.44 -23.93
CA GLU A 222 -15.64 5.89 -22.86
C GLU A 222 -14.99 6.94 -21.95
N TRP A 223 -13.70 6.85 -21.66
CA TRP A 223 -12.99 7.90 -20.92
C TRP A 223 -12.97 9.24 -21.69
N GLU A 224 -12.90 9.22 -23.03
CA GLU A 224 -13.04 10.43 -23.84
C GLU A 224 -14.39 11.15 -23.60
N ALA A 225 -15.47 10.41 -23.42
CA ALA A 225 -16.80 10.98 -23.21
C ALA A 225 -16.89 11.82 -21.93
N VAL A 226 -16.10 11.49 -20.90
CA VAL A 226 -16.11 12.17 -19.59
C VAL A 226 -14.88 13.05 -19.37
N ARG A 227 -14.01 13.19 -20.34
CA ARG A 227 -12.70 13.85 -20.28
C ARG A 227 -12.74 15.24 -19.61
N ASN A 228 -13.70 16.10 -19.98
CA ASN A 228 -13.82 17.43 -19.39
C ASN A 228 -14.20 17.39 -17.89
N ALA A 229 -15.05 16.44 -17.49
CA ALA A 229 -15.48 16.32 -16.11
C ALA A 229 -14.34 15.81 -15.21
N VAL A 230 -13.61 14.79 -15.66
CA VAL A 230 -12.44 14.26 -14.94
C VAL A 230 -11.33 15.30 -14.84
N THR A 231 -11.04 16.04 -15.94
CA THR A 231 -10.07 17.15 -15.90
C THR A 231 -10.47 18.21 -14.88
N ALA A 232 -11.74 18.62 -14.85
CA ALA A 232 -12.20 19.62 -13.90
C ALA A 232 -12.12 19.12 -12.44
N SER A 233 -12.44 17.84 -12.21
CA SER A 233 -12.34 17.19 -10.91
C SER A 233 -10.88 17.14 -10.44
N TYR A 234 -9.99 16.63 -11.27
CA TYR A 234 -8.56 16.53 -10.95
C TYR A 234 -7.92 17.92 -10.74
N HIS A 235 -8.19 18.87 -11.62
CA HIS A 235 -7.69 20.24 -11.45
C HIS A 235 -8.13 20.88 -10.12
N ASN A 236 -9.36 20.61 -9.67
CA ASN A 236 -9.82 21.12 -8.37
C ASN A 236 -9.14 20.38 -7.21
N SER A 237 -8.87 19.09 -7.31
CA SER A 237 -8.08 18.36 -6.31
C SER A 237 -6.68 18.97 -6.17
N VAL A 238 -5.92 19.08 -7.25
CA VAL A 238 -4.57 19.70 -7.24
C VAL A 238 -4.61 21.14 -6.69
N LYS A 239 -5.65 21.92 -7.03
CA LYS A 239 -5.82 23.25 -6.44
C LYS A 239 -6.05 23.22 -4.94
N THR A 240 -6.79 22.24 -4.45
CA THR A 240 -7.02 22.06 -3.01
C THR A 240 -5.70 21.81 -2.30
N ASP A 241 -4.89 20.86 -2.82
CA ASP A 241 -3.59 20.53 -2.26
C ASP A 241 -2.66 21.74 -2.19
N VAL A 242 -2.53 22.49 -3.30
CA VAL A 242 -1.72 23.72 -3.38
C VAL A 242 -2.22 24.80 -2.40
N LYS A 243 -3.54 24.94 -2.22
CA LYS A 243 -4.11 25.96 -1.32
C LYS A 243 -3.95 25.56 0.14
N LEU A 244 -4.13 24.31 0.48
CA LEU A 244 -3.93 23.79 1.83
C LEU A 244 -2.46 23.93 2.23
N ALA A 245 -1.52 23.50 1.38
CA ALA A 245 -0.09 23.66 1.61
C ALA A 245 0.28 25.12 1.94
N ARG A 246 -0.14 26.06 1.09
CA ARG A 246 0.09 27.50 1.32
C ARG A 246 -0.58 28.03 2.58
N THR A 247 -1.77 27.54 2.91
CA THR A 247 -2.48 27.94 4.13
C THR A 247 -1.71 27.48 5.36
N ARG A 248 -1.15 26.28 5.31
CA ARG A 248 -0.32 25.70 6.39
C ARG A 248 1.13 26.23 6.41
N GLY A 249 1.55 27.01 5.39
CA GLY A 249 2.84 27.71 5.35
C GLY A 249 3.95 26.96 4.63
N TYR A 250 3.62 25.93 3.87
CA TYR A 250 4.55 25.28 2.97
C TYR A 250 4.71 26.05 1.67
N ASP A 251 5.87 25.96 1.05
CA ASP A 251 6.15 26.57 -0.24
C ASP A 251 5.47 25.82 -1.39
N THR A 252 5.40 24.48 -1.31
CA THR A 252 4.79 23.61 -2.33
C THR A 252 3.86 22.56 -1.71
N ALA A 253 2.95 22.02 -2.53
CA ALA A 253 2.10 20.90 -2.14
C ALA A 253 2.91 19.61 -1.89
N ARG A 254 3.99 19.42 -2.66
CA ARG A 254 4.92 18.29 -2.48
C ARG A 254 5.62 18.35 -1.12
N GLU A 255 6.15 19.52 -0.75
CA GLU A 255 6.75 19.71 0.57
C GLU A 255 5.74 19.37 1.68
N ALA A 256 4.51 19.89 1.59
CA ALA A 256 3.47 19.58 2.57
C ALA A 256 3.13 18.09 2.68
N ALA A 257 3.10 17.37 1.57
CA ALA A 257 2.77 15.94 1.56
C ALA A 257 3.92 15.05 2.08
N LEU A 258 5.17 15.48 1.92
CA LEU A 258 6.35 14.74 2.34
C LEU A 258 6.79 15.09 3.77
N ASP A 259 6.29 16.20 4.33
CA ASP A 259 6.66 16.64 5.68
C ASP A 259 6.06 15.76 6.77
N ASP A 260 4.84 15.26 6.60
CA ASP A 260 4.19 14.37 7.59
C ASP A 260 5.07 13.16 7.94
N PRO A 261 5.54 12.33 7.01
CA PRO A 261 6.51 11.27 7.28
C PRO A 261 7.96 11.78 7.44
N ASN A 262 8.20 13.08 7.51
CA ASN A 262 9.52 13.69 7.59
C ASN A 262 10.49 13.25 6.47
N VAL A 263 10.00 13.22 5.23
CA VAL A 263 10.78 12.86 4.04
C VAL A 263 11.17 14.12 3.26
N PRO A 264 12.47 14.40 3.09
CA PRO A 264 12.91 15.55 2.28
C PRO A 264 12.54 15.38 0.80
N THR A 265 12.23 16.49 0.14
CA THR A 265 11.83 16.48 -1.29
C THR A 265 12.89 15.92 -2.23
N GLU A 266 14.16 15.94 -1.82
CA GLU A 266 15.29 15.37 -2.56
C GLU A 266 15.17 13.86 -2.76
N VAL A 267 14.49 13.13 -1.86
CA VAL A 267 14.21 11.69 -2.03
C VAL A 267 13.35 11.46 -3.27
N TYR A 268 12.34 12.30 -3.45
CA TYR A 268 11.47 12.24 -4.62
C TYR A 268 12.23 12.58 -5.92
N ASP A 269 13.05 13.62 -5.90
CA ASP A 269 13.84 14.04 -7.05
C ASP A 269 14.86 12.95 -7.43
N THR A 270 15.57 12.39 -6.43
CA THR A 270 16.52 11.28 -6.63
C THR A 270 15.85 10.06 -7.25
N LEU A 271 14.63 9.71 -6.79
CA LEU A 271 13.87 8.60 -7.37
C LEU A 271 13.59 8.83 -8.86
N VAL A 272 13.00 9.99 -9.20
CA VAL A 272 12.59 10.29 -10.58
C VAL A 272 13.81 10.34 -11.51
N GLU A 273 14.87 11.03 -11.10
CA GLU A 273 16.10 11.15 -11.88
C GLU A 273 16.77 9.79 -12.11
N THR A 274 16.93 8.98 -11.06
CA THR A 274 17.60 7.68 -11.16
C THR A 274 16.81 6.70 -12.03
N VAL A 275 15.48 6.64 -11.88
CA VAL A 275 14.64 5.78 -12.74
C VAL A 275 14.70 6.23 -14.20
N ARG A 276 14.68 7.53 -14.47
CA ARG A 276 14.82 8.08 -15.83
C ARG A 276 16.16 7.71 -16.47
N ASP A 277 17.24 7.74 -15.73
CA ASP A 277 18.56 7.36 -16.22
C ASP A 277 18.65 5.86 -16.60
N HIS A 278 17.75 5.04 -16.02
CA HIS A 278 17.67 3.58 -16.26
C HIS A 278 16.51 3.13 -17.18
N LEU A 279 15.81 4.05 -17.86
CA LEU A 279 14.69 3.70 -18.76
C LEU A 279 15.07 2.70 -19.85
N SER A 280 16.34 2.65 -20.25
CA SER A 280 16.83 1.65 -21.21
C SER A 280 16.55 0.20 -20.78
N LEU A 281 16.44 -0.08 -19.49
CA LEU A 281 16.09 -1.41 -18.97
C LEU A 281 14.61 -1.72 -19.23
N LEU A 282 13.72 -0.77 -18.99
CA LEU A 282 12.30 -0.92 -19.33
C LEU A 282 12.11 -1.06 -20.83
N HIS A 283 12.85 -0.30 -21.64
CA HIS A 283 12.83 -0.42 -23.11
C HIS A 283 13.25 -1.82 -23.57
N ARG A 284 14.24 -2.43 -22.94
CA ARG A 284 14.62 -3.83 -23.18
C ARG A 284 13.50 -4.80 -22.82
N HIS A 285 12.80 -4.59 -21.72
CA HIS A 285 11.65 -5.41 -21.32
C HIS A 285 10.51 -5.30 -22.34
N VAL A 286 10.18 -4.09 -22.80
CA VAL A 286 9.19 -3.84 -23.85
C VAL A 286 9.59 -4.55 -25.16
N GLU A 287 10.84 -4.47 -25.56
CA GLU A 287 11.36 -5.18 -26.75
C GLU A 287 11.34 -6.70 -26.57
N LEU A 288 11.60 -7.20 -25.35
CA LEU A 288 11.50 -8.64 -25.05
C LEU A 288 10.05 -9.12 -25.25
N LYS A 289 9.07 -8.39 -24.72
CA LYS A 289 7.63 -8.69 -24.94
C LYS A 289 7.27 -8.68 -26.42
N ARG A 290 7.72 -7.67 -27.19
CA ARG A 290 7.49 -7.60 -28.62
C ARG A 290 7.97 -8.88 -29.34
N ARG A 291 9.14 -9.39 -28.97
CA ARG A 291 9.73 -10.63 -29.53
C ARG A 291 8.94 -11.87 -29.12
N VAL A 292 8.55 -11.99 -27.85
CA VAL A 292 7.79 -13.14 -27.33
C VAL A 292 6.40 -13.22 -27.96
N LEU A 293 5.75 -12.07 -28.14
CA LEU A 293 4.43 -11.99 -28.77
C LEU A 293 4.49 -12.11 -30.32
N GLU A 294 5.69 -12.16 -30.90
CA GLU A 294 5.92 -12.27 -32.35
C GLU A 294 5.19 -11.17 -33.16
N VAL A 295 5.12 -9.93 -32.61
CA VAL A 295 4.47 -8.79 -33.26
C VAL A 295 5.49 -7.85 -33.91
N ASP A 296 5.12 -7.24 -35.04
CA ASP A 296 5.98 -6.25 -35.71
C ASP A 296 6.17 -5.00 -34.85
N GLU A 297 5.08 -4.52 -34.22
CA GLU A 297 5.04 -3.38 -33.33
C GLU A 297 4.27 -3.78 -32.05
N LEU A 298 4.85 -3.46 -30.86
CA LEU A 298 4.14 -3.60 -29.60
C LEU A 298 3.25 -2.37 -29.41
N CYS A 299 1.96 -2.59 -29.23
CA CYS A 299 0.99 -1.54 -28.98
C CYS A 299 0.58 -1.50 -27.50
N MET A 300 -0.14 -0.45 -27.07
CA MET A 300 -0.50 -0.29 -25.68
C MET A 300 -1.42 -1.42 -25.15
N TRP A 301 -2.22 -2.06 -25.99
CA TRP A 301 -3.01 -3.25 -25.65
C TRP A 301 -2.21 -4.55 -25.52
N ASP A 302 -0.89 -4.51 -25.80
CA ASP A 302 0.01 -5.64 -25.64
C ASP A 302 0.85 -5.54 -24.35
N VAL A 303 0.89 -4.37 -23.69
CA VAL A 303 1.78 -4.08 -22.56
C VAL A 303 1.52 -4.98 -21.34
N TYR A 304 0.27 -5.38 -21.12
CA TYR A 304 -0.11 -6.25 -20.00
C TYR A 304 0.11 -7.74 -20.27
N MET A 305 0.40 -8.12 -21.52
CA MET A 305 0.71 -9.51 -21.84
C MET A 305 1.97 -9.98 -21.11
N PRO A 306 1.96 -11.19 -20.55
CA PRO A 306 3.18 -11.74 -19.95
C PRO A 306 4.24 -12.01 -21.02
N ALA A 307 5.50 -11.91 -20.63
CA ALA A 307 6.64 -12.29 -21.46
C ALA A 307 6.85 -13.83 -21.49
N THR A 308 5.76 -14.59 -21.42
CA THR A 308 5.73 -16.06 -21.54
C THR A 308 4.44 -16.51 -22.23
N THR A 309 4.55 -17.49 -23.10
CA THR A 309 3.39 -18.06 -23.83
C THR A 309 2.91 -19.38 -23.23
N SER A 310 3.57 -19.90 -22.19
CA SER A 310 3.15 -21.13 -21.51
C SER A 310 2.05 -20.84 -20.48
N GLU A 311 1.15 -21.82 -20.27
CA GLU A 311 0.21 -21.75 -19.15
C GLU A 311 0.94 -21.72 -17.81
N SER A 312 0.42 -20.97 -16.83
CA SER A 312 0.97 -20.95 -15.47
C SER A 312 0.98 -22.36 -14.88
N PRO A 313 2.06 -22.81 -14.23
CA PRO A 313 2.01 -24.04 -13.45
C PRO A 313 1.03 -23.89 -12.28
N GLU A 314 0.37 -25.00 -11.96
CA GLU A 314 -0.48 -25.12 -10.78
C GLU A 314 0.42 -25.32 -9.55
N ILE A 315 0.21 -24.51 -8.50
CA ILE A 315 0.94 -24.57 -7.22
C ILE A 315 -0.11 -24.60 -6.12
N THR A 316 -0.20 -25.71 -5.42
CA THR A 316 -1.10 -25.86 -4.27
C THR A 316 -0.71 -24.95 -3.13
N TYR A 317 -1.63 -24.67 -2.21
CA TYR A 317 -1.33 -23.84 -1.02
C TYR A 317 -0.20 -24.45 -0.18
N ASP A 318 -0.21 -25.77 0.02
CA ASP A 318 0.81 -26.47 0.82
C ASP A 318 2.21 -26.38 0.18
N GLU A 319 2.30 -26.50 -1.15
CA GLU A 319 3.56 -26.28 -1.89
C GLU A 319 4.03 -24.82 -1.79
N ALA A 320 3.10 -23.87 -1.89
CA ALA A 320 3.42 -22.45 -1.73
C ALA A 320 3.94 -22.14 -0.31
N ALA A 321 3.30 -22.68 0.72
CA ALA A 321 3.70 -22.53 2.11
C ALA A 321 5.11 -23.10 2.35
N GLU A 322 5.46 -24.25 1.73
CA GLU A 322 6.81 -24.82 1.80
C GLU A 322 7.84 -23.90 1.14
N HIS A 323 7.56 -23.40 -0.07
CA HIS A 323 8.45 -22.46 -0.76
C HIS A 323 8.67 -21.17 0.03
N VAL A 324 7.61 -20.58 0.58
CA VAL A 324 7.70 -19.36 1.39
C VAL A 324 8.53 -19.58 2.64
N ARG A 325 8.32 -20.71 3.35
CA ARG A 325 9.11 -21.07 4.54
C ARG A 325 10.59 -21.26 4.24
N GLU A 326 10.92 -21.91 3.11
CA GLU A 326 12.31 -22.11 2.70
C GLU A 326 12.96 -20.81 2.24
N ALA A 327 12.21 -19.95 1.54
CA ALA A 327 12.69 -18.67 1.02
C ALA A 327 13.16 -17.70 2.11
N VAL A 328 12.51 -17.70 3.28
CA VAL A 328 12.86 -16.82 4.39
C VAL A 328 13.96 -17.36 5.31
N ALA A 329 14.56 -18.52 4.99
CA ALA A 329 15.65 -19.11 5.77
C ALA A 329 16.84 -18.16 6.01
N PRO A 330 17.23 -17.27 5.08
CA PRO A 330 18.29 -16.30 5.33
C PRO A 330 17.99 -15.32 6.48
N LEU A 331 16.72 -15.13 6.87
CA LEU A 331 16.29 -14.28 7.99
C LEU A 331 16.47 -14.94 9.37
N GLY A 332 16.85 -16.23 9.41
CA GLY A 332 17.16 -16.95 10.65
C GLY A 332 15.96 -17.67 11.28
N GLU A 333 16.28 -18.43 12.36
CA GLU A 333 15.33 -19.35 12.99
C GLU A 333 14.13 -18.65 13.65
N ASP A 334 14.29 -17.44 14.20
CA ASP A 334 13.18 -16.70 14.86
C ASP A 334 12.11 -16.33 13.83
N TYR A 335 12.51 -15.77 12.69
CA TYR A 335 11.58 -15.42 11.60
C TYR A 335 10.87 -16.65 11.02
N GLN A 336 11.63 -17.74 10.75
CA GLN A 336 11.06 -18.98 10.22
C GLN A 336 10.05 -19.61 11.20
N ASN A 337 10.37 -19.65 12.50
CA ASN A 337 9.47 -20.22 13.51
C ASN A 337 8.17 -19.43 13.66
N ARG A 338 8.21 -18.10 13.54
CA ARG A 338 7.03 -17.26 13.56
C ARG A 338 6.16 -17.50 12.32
N LEU A 339 6.79 -17.56 11.14
CA LEU A 339 6.09 -17.90 9.90
C LEU A 339 5.43 -19.29 9.98
N GLU A 340 6.15 -20.30 10.49
CA GLU A 340 5.61 -21.66 10.70
C GLU A 340 4.44 -21.65 11.69
N THR A 341 4.54 -20.86 12.76
CA THR A 341 3.44 -20.65 13.71
C THR A 341 2.21 -20.07 13.00
N GLY A 342 2.39 -19.06 12.15
CA GLY A 342 1.30 -18.46 11.40
C GLY A 342 0.61 -19.42 10.43
N LEU A 343 1.41 -20.27 9.76
CA LEU A 343 0.90 -21.29 8.84
C LEU A 343 0.14 -22.41 9.60
N GLU A 344 0.56 -22.78 10.81
CA GLU A 344 -0.02 -23.89 11.59
C GLU A 344 -1.13 -23.44 12.55
N SER A 345 -1.15 -22.16 12.96
CA SER A 345 -2.07 -21.63 13.99
C SER A 345 -3.26 -20.88 13.41
N ARG A 346 -3.65 -21.18 12.18
CA ARG A 346 -4.87 -20.64 11.56
C ARG A 346 -4.87 -19.10 11.48
N TRP A 347 -3.73 -18.49 11.10
CA TRP A 347 -3.74 -17.06 10.78
C TRP A 347 -4.41 -16.80 9.44
N VAL A 348 -4.38 -17.78 8.51
CA VAL A 348 -4.77 -17.60 7.11
C VAL A 348 -6.15 -18.17 6.80
N ASP A 349 -7.05 -17.34 6.30
CA ASP A 349 -8.28 -17.76 5.64
C ASP A 349 -8.00 -17.89 4.14
N VAL A 350 -7.77 -19.12 3.69
CA VAL A 350 -7.02 -19.42 2.47
C VAL A 350 -7.86 -19.28 1.21
N TYR A 351 -9.00 -20.00 1.14
CA TYR A 351 -9.70 -20.20 -0.12
C TYR A 351 -10.85 -19.25 -0.34
N GLU A 352 -11.15 -18.98 -1.62
CA GLU A 352 -12.35 -18.26 -2.03
C GLU A 352 -13.61 -19.05 -1.65
N THR A 353 -14.59 -18.34 -1.10
CA THR A 353 -15.94 -18.85 -0.82
C THR A 353 -16.99 -17.84 -1.32
N PRO A 354 -18.25 -18.26 -1.52
CA PRO A 354 -19.31 -17.33 -1.93
C PRO A 354 -19.43 -16.15 -0.95
N ASN A 355 -19.52 -14.95 -1.48
CA ASN A 355 -19.65 -13.68 -0.75
C ASN A 355 -18.47 -13.26 0.13
N LYS A 356 -17.39 -14.04 0.18
CA LYS A 356 -16.15 -13.62 0.86
C LYS A 356 -15.60 -12.36 0.20
N ARG A 357 -15.03 -11.47 0.99
CA ARG A 357 -14.36 -10.27 0.47
C ARG A 357 -13.27 -10.65 -0.52
N SER A 358 -13.26 -9.98 -1.68
CA SER A 358 -12.24 -10.17 -2.71
C SER A 358 -10.88 -9.56 -2.33
N GLY A 359 -9.82 -10.04 -2.99
CA GLY A 359 -8.44 -9.61 -2.74
C GLY A 359 -7.76 -10.41 -1.62
N ALA A 360 -6.70 -9.85 -1.08
CA ALA A 360 -5.97 -10.34 0.08
C ALA A 360 -5.61 -9.18 1.00
N TYR A 361 -5.40 -9.44 2.27
CA TYR A 361 -4.83 -8.49 3.22
C TYR A 361 -4.30 -9.19 4.47
N SER A 362 -3.30 -8.58 5.10
CA SER A 362 -2.92 -8.84 6.49
C SER A 362 -3.68 -7.91 7.43
N GLY A 363 -4.11 -8.41 8.56
CA GLY A 363 -4.87 -7.70 9.59
C GLY A 363 -4.51 -8.18 10.99
N GLY A 364 -5.28 -7.75 11.95
CA GLY A 364 -5.04 -7.94 13.38
C GLY A 364 -4.88 -6.61 14.09
N THR A 365 -4.50 -6.64 15.35
CA THR A 365 -4.25 -5.47 16.20
C THR A 365 -3.04 -5.72 17.09
N TYR A 366 -2.62 -4.71 17.83
CA TYR A 366 -1.53 -4.82 18.80
C TYR A 366 -1.70 -5.97 19.81
N ASP A 367 -2.92 -6.29 20.19
CA ASP A 367 -3.26 -7.28 21.20
C ASP A 367 -3.66 -8.66 20.63
N THR A 368 -3.59 -8.84 19.31
CA THR A 368 -3.99 -10.10 18.67
C THR A 368 -2.84 -10.68 17.85
N GLN A 369 -2.94 -11.98 17.57
CA GLN A 369 -2.12 -12.54 16.49
C GLN A 369 -2.44 -11.84 15.14
N PRO A 370 -1.56 -11.88 14.16
CA PRO A 370 -1.90 -11.48 12.80
C PRO A 370 -2.96 -12.40 12.19
N PHE A 371 -3.72 -11.85 11.23
CA PHE A 371 -4.69 -12.59 10.43
C PHE A 371 -4.51 -12.24 8.96
N ILE A 372 -4.62 -13.23 8.09
CA ILE A 372 -4.49 -13.06 6.64
C ILE A 372 -5.77 -13.53 5.96
N LEU A 373 -6.42 -12.66 5.19
CA LEU A 373 -7.47 -13.07 4.27
C LEU A 373 -6.87 -13.27 2.89
N MET A 374 -7.14 -14.43 2.28
CA MET A 374 -6.75 -14.74 0.90
C MET A 374 -7.93 -15.27 0.09
N ASN A 375 -7.77 -15.29 -1.22
CA ASN A 375 -8.60 -16.02 -2.18
C ASN A 375 -7.66 -16.82 -3.09
N TYR A 376 -7.02 -17.85 -2.51
CA TYR A 376 -5.96 -18.62 -3.15
C TYR A 376 -6.43 -19.40 -4.38
N GLN A 377 -5.73 -19.24 -5.52
CA GLN A 377 -6.14 -19.72 -6.85
C GLN A 377 -5.17 -20.76 -7.45
N GLU A 378 -4.28 -21.36 -6.66
CA GLU A 378 -3.30 -22.36 -7.11
C GLU A 378 -2.39 -21.86 -8.26
N THR A 379 -1.99 -20.59 -8.22
CA THR A 379 -1.14 -19.94 -9.21
C THR A 379 0.17 -19.44 -8.60
N VAL A 380 1.18 -19.19 -9.44
CA VAL A 380 2.41 -18.49 -9.03
C VAL A 380 2.10 -17.16 -8.36
N ASN A 381 1.14 -16.38 -8.90
CA ASN A 381 0.74 -15.11 -8.29
C ASN A 381 0.18 -15.29 -6.87
N SER A 382 -0.64 -16.31 -6.63
CA SER A 382 -1.17 -16.58 -5.28
C SER A 382 -0.10 -16.98 -4.28
N MET A 383 0.96 -17.68 -4.72
CA MET A 383 2.13 -17.97 -3.90
C MET A 383 2.88 -16.68 -3.50
N TYR A 384 3.05 -15.76 -4.44
CA TYR A 384 3.64 -14.44 -4.13
C TYR A 384 2.77 -13.62 -3.19
N THR A 385 1.45 -13.65 -3.36
CA THR A 385 0.50 -13.00 -2.44
C THR A 385 0.65 -13.57 -1.02
N LEU A 386 0.81 -14.90 -0.87
CA LEU A 386 1.05 -15.52 0.44
C LEU A 386 2.33 -15.00 1.09
N ALA A 387 3.43 -14.94 0.35
CA ALA A 387 4.70 -14.39 0.85
C ALA A 387 4.57 -12.92 1.25
N HIS A 388 3.87 -12.12 0.45
CA HIS A 388 3.58 -10.71 0.68
C HIS A 388 2.82 -10.49 1.99
N GLU A 389 1.68 -11.16 2.16
CA GLU A 389 0.84 -10.99 3.36
C GLU A 389 1.54 -11.48 4.64
N PHE A 390 2.36 -12.54 4.54
CA PHE A 390 3.21 -12.93 5.66
C PHE A 390 4.28 -11.88 5.99
N GLY A 391 4.80 -11.14 5.01
CA GLY A 391 5.72 -10.03 5.26
C GLY A 391 5.07 -8.95 6.14
N HIS A 392 3.85 -8.53 5.82
CA HIS A 392 3.07 -7.61 6.65
C HIS A 392 2.76 -8.18 8.03
N SER A 393 2.30 -9.43 8.09
CA SER A 393 1.94 -10.09 9.33
C SER A 393 3.12 -10.16 10.31
N LEU A 394 4.27 -10.58 9.83
CA LEU A 394 5.47 -10.69 10.66
C LEU A 394 6.05 -9.32 11.04
N HIS A 395 5.98 -8.32 10.14
CA HIS A 395 6.35 -6.95 10.51
C HIS A 395 5.50 -6.45 11.68
N SER A 396 4.18 -6.62 11.60
CA SER A 396 3.27 -6.22 12.67
C SER A 396 3.51 -7.00 13.98
N GLU A 397 3.76 -8.31 13.90
CA GLU A 397 4.06 -9.14 15.08
C GLU A 397 5.39 -8.74 15.74
N PHE A 398 6.46 -8.57 14.93
CA PHE A 398 7.76 -8.11 15.46
C PHE A 398 7.65 -6.72 16.09
N THR A 399 6.90 -5.82 15.48
CA THR A 399 6.66 -4.48 16.04
C THR A 399 5.91 -4.57 17.37
N SER A 400 4.78 -5.27 17.42
CA SER A 400 3.95 -5.39 18.63
C SER A 400 4.68 -6.05 19.80
N ASP A 401 5.54 -7.03 19.51
CA ASP A 401 6.35 -7.71 20.54
C ASP A 401 7.46 -6.82 21.16
N HIS A 402 7.93 -5.80 20.42
CA HIS A 402 9.13 -5.05 20.82
C HIS A 402 8.88 -3.56 21.08
N GLN A 403 7.76 -3.02 20.63
CA GLN A 403 7.43 -1.61 20.81
C GLN A 403 6.22 -1.43 21.73
N PRO A 404 6.16 -0.34 22.51
CA PRO A 404 4.93 0.09 23.16
C PRO A 404 3.89 0.49 22.12
N TYR A 405 2.63 0.52 22.51
CA TYR A 405 1.52 0.78 21.58
C TYR A 405 1.69 2.07 20.75
N VAL A 406 2.21 3.14 21.34
CA VAL A 406 2.46 4.42 20.64
C VAL A 406 3.30 4.25 19.37
N TYR A 407 4.16 3.24 19.32
CA TYR A 407 5.03 2.93 18.19
C TYR A 407 4.66 1.62 17.46
N SER A 408 3.47 1.09 17.69
CA SER A 408 3.01 -0.18 17.10
C SER A 408 2.58 -0.07 15.64
N SER A 409 2.40 1.14 15.13
CA SER A 409 2.18 1.43 13.70
C SER A 409 3.50 1.74 12.99
N TYR A 410 3.47 1.78 11.69
CA TYR A 410 4.56 2.26 10.85
C TYR A 410 4.02 2.98 9.62
N GLU A 411 4.81 3.94 9.12
CA GLU A 411 4.43 4.75 7.98
C GLU A 411 4.27 3.92 6.69
N ILE A 412 3.36 4.37 5.83
CA ILE A 412 3.12 3.72 4.53
C ILE A 412 4.40 3.65 3.69
N PHE A 413 5.32 4.59 3.87
CA PHE A 413 6.61 4.63 3.20
C PHE A 413 7.44 3.36 3.42
N VAL A 414 7.31 2.72 4.59
CA VAL A 414 8.02 1.48 4.96
C VAL A 414 7.11 0.25 5.04
N ALA A 415 5.80 0.44 4.97
CA ALA A 415 4.83 -0.64 5.13
C ALA A 415 5.04 -1.79 4.12
N GLU A 416 5.29 -1.42 2.85
CA GLU A 416 5.47 -2.40 1.76
C GLU A 416 6.89 -2.99 1.69
N VAL A 417 7.82 -2.50 2.51
CA VAL A 417 9.21 -3.01 2.49
C VAL A 417 9.25 -4.45 2.96
N ALA A 418 8.55 -4.77 4.06
CA ALA A 418 8.57 -6.13 4.63
C ALA A 418 7.91 -7.16 3.69
N SER A 419 6.76 -6.82 3.12
CA SER A 419 6.05 -7.66 2.15
C SER A 419 6.90 -7.92 0.91
N THR A 420 7.53 -6.88 0.37
CA THR A 420 8.35 -6.96 -0.85
C THR A 420 9.70 -7.65 -0.59
N VAL A 421 10.30 -7.55 0.60
CA VAL A 421 11.49 -8.35 0.97
C VAL A 421 11.17 -9.85 0.90
N ASN A 422 10.02 -10.27 1.44
CA ASN A 422 9.59 -11.68 1.33
C ASN A 422 9.42 -12.12 -0.13
N GLU A 423 8.82 -11.27 -0.99
CA GLU A 423 8.71 -11.57 -2.42
C GLU A 423 10.09 -11.69 -3.11
N ALA A 424 11.03 -10.81 -2.77
CA ALA A 424 12.37 -10.82 -3.32
C ALA A 424 13.14 -12.08 -2.89
N LEU A 425 13.08 -12.45 -1.61
CA LEU A 425 13.68 -13.69 -1.10
C LEU A 425 13.04 -14.94 -1.72
N LEU A 426 11.71 -14.94 -1.91
CA LEU A 426 10.99 -16.02 -2.60
C LEU A 426 11.47 -16.16 -4.05
N THR A 427 11.59 -15.04 -4.77
CA THR A 427 12.10 -15.04 -6.14
C THR A 427 13.51 -15.63 -6.21
N HIS A 428 14.41 -15.16 -5.35
CA HIS A 428 15.78 -15.67 -5.30
C HIS A 428 15.80 -17.18 -5.01
N HIS A 429 15.08 -17.64 -3.97
CA HIS A 429 14.98 -19.06 -3.61
C HIS A 429 14.48 -19.91 -4.79
N LEU A 430 13.40 -19.49 -5.45
CA LEU A 430 12.84 -20.23 -6.59
C LEU A 430 13.80 -20.29 -7.77
N LEU A 431 14.51 -19.20 -8.07
CA LEU A 431 15.50 -19.16 -9.15
C LEU A 431 16.75 -19.98 -8.84
N GLU A 432 17.10 -20.22 -7.57
CA GLU A 432 18.20 -21.11 -7.19
C GLU A 432 17.81 -22.59 -7.18
N THR A 433 16.58 -22.91 -6.77
CA THR A 433 16.19 -24.30 -6.46
C THR A 433 15.35 -24.97 -7.54
N VAL A 434 14.60 -24.19 -8.35
CA VAL A 434 13.69 -24.74 -9.36
C VAL A 434 14.42 -25.07 -10.66
N GLU A 435 14.38 -26.36 -11.04
CA GLU A 435 14.94 -26.87 -12.32
C GLU A 435 13.94 -26.77 -13.49
N ASP A 436 12.63 -26.68 -13.21
CA ASP A 436 11.60 -26.58 -14.24
C ASP A 436 11.66 -25.22 -14.96
N ALA A 437 12.11 -25.24 -16.20
CA ALA A 437 12.24 -24.03 -17.04
C ALA A 437 10.88 -23.31 -17.27
N ARG A 438 9.75 -24.01 -17.14
CA ARG A 438 8.42 -23.39 -17.26
C ARG A 438 8.12 -22.57 -16.02
N LEU A 439 8.26 -23.12 -14.81
CA LEU A 439 8.07 -22.40 -13.56
C LEU A 439 9.07 -21.24 -13.46
N ARG A 440 10.34 -21.46 -13.81
CA ARG A 440 11.37 -20.43 -13.82
C ARG A 440 11.01 -19.21 -14.68
N ARG A 441 10.45 -19.42 -15.89
CA ARG A 441 9.97 -18.32 -16.74
C ARG A 441 8.78 -17.57 -16.12
N HIS A 442 7.87 -18.27 -15.44
CA HIS A 442 6.75 -17.61 -14.75
C HIS A 442 7.21 -16.78 -13.55
N VAL A 443 8.16 -17.28 -12.77
CA VAL A 443 8.78 -16.54 -11.65
C VAL A 443 9.45 -15.26 -12.14
N LEU A 444 10.32 -15.37 -13.17
CA LEU A 444 10.97 -14.21 -13.78
C LEU A 444 9.95 -13.21 -14.34
N ASN A 445 8.94 -13.71 -15.07
CA ASN A 445 7.90 -12.83 -15.60
C ASN A 445 7.13 -12.11 -14.49
N GLN A 446 6.75 -12.79 -13.42
CA GLN A 446 6.05 -12.20 -12.28
C GLN A 446 6.87 -11.05 -11.67
N TYR A 447 8.14 -11.27 -11.44
CA TYR A 447 9.01 -10.29 -10.81
C TYR A 447 9.35 -9.11 -11.75
N LEU A 448 9.62 -9.37 -13.03
CA LEU A 448 9.82 -8.33 -14.03
C LEU A 448 8.57 -7.45 -14.23
N GLU A 449 7.37 -8.04 -14.18
CA GLU A 449 6.12 -7.29 -14.22
C GLU A 449 5.90 -6.46 -12.96
N ASN A 450 6.33 -6.93 -11.79
CA ASN A 450 6.31 -6.17 -10.55
C ASN A 450 7.21 -4.92 -10.67
N PHE A 451 8.44 -5.04 -11.15
CA PHE A 451 9.30 -3.88 -11.43
C PHE A 451 8.67 -2.89 -12.41
N ARG A 452 8.11 -3.39 -13.52
CA ARG A 452 7.46 -2.54 -14.51
C ARG A 452 6.29 -1.75 -13.91
N SER A 453 5.47 -2.39 -13.08
CA SER A 453 4.24 -1.79 -12.53
C SER A 453 4.48 -0.97 -11.27
N THR A 454 5.42 -1.37 -10.42
CA THR A 454 5.62 -0.79 -9.09
C THR A 454 6.79 0.18 -9.05
N LEU A 455 7.85 -0.05 -9.84
CA LEU A 455 8.96 0.89 -9.92
C LEU A 455 8.78 1.89 -11.07
N PHE A 456 8.79 1.44 -12.32
CA PHE A 456 8.79 2.34 -13.46
C PHE A 456 7.46 3.08 -13.65
N ARG A 457 6.34 2.36 -13.63
CA ARG A 457 5.02 2.98 -13.85
C ARG A 457 4.65 3.93 -12.73
N GLN A 458 4.95 3.61 -11.48
CA GLN A 458 4.64 4.50 -10.36
C GLN A 458 5.54 5.74 -10.38
N THR A 459 6.80 5.63 -10.79
CA THR A 459 7.67 6.79 -10.99
C THR A 459 7.16 7.69 -12.12
N MET A 460 6.66 7.10 -13.23
CA MET A 460 6.02 7.88 -14.29
C MET A 460 4.78 8.63 -13.77
N PHE A 461 3.98 8.00 -12.91
CA PHE A 461 2.84 8.64 -12.28
C PHE A 461 3.27 9.75 -11.31
N ALA A 462 4.30 9.51 -10.51
CA ALA A 462 4.88 10.52 -9.64
C ALA A 462 5.34 11.75 -10.44
N GLU A 463 6.03 11.56 -11.54
CA GLU A 463 6.46 12.66 -12.40
C GLU A 463 5.27 13.43 -13.02
N PHE A 464 4.22 12.72 -13.48
CA PHE A 464 2.99 13.35 -13.97
C PHE A 464 2.34 14.21 -12.88
N GLU A 465 2.18 13.65 -11.70
CA GLU A 465 1.59 14.33 -10.55
C GLU A 465 2.40 15.58 -10.15
N HIS A 466 3.71 15.46 -10.06
CA HIS A 466 4.58 16.58 -9.73
C HIS A 466 4.45 17.73 -10.75
N ARG A 467 4.54 17.44 -12.04
CA ARG A 467 4.41 18.45 -13.09
C ARG A 467 3.04 19.14 -13.12
N THR A 468 1.98 18.42 -12.80
CA THR A 468 0.63 19.02 -12.71
C THR A 468 0.47 19.93 -11.50
N HIS A 469 1.08 19.59 -10.36
CA HIS A 469 1.12 20.48 -9.19
C HIS A 469 1.97 21.72 -9.46
N GLU A 470 3.17 21.59 -10.02
CA GLU A 470 4.02 22.73 -10.41
C GLU A 470 3.28 23.72 -11.33
N ALA A 471 2.55 23.21 -12.35
CA ALA A 471 1.77 24.07 -13.24
C ALA A 471 0.73 24.88 -12.48
N VAL A 472 -0.02 24.25 -11.54
CA VAL A 472 -1.03 24.94 -10.73
C VAL A 472 -0.39 25.91 -9.73
N GLU A 473 0.76 25.57 -9.15
CA GLU A 473 1.55 26.46 -8.28
C GLU A 473 2.04 27.70 -9.01
N ALA A 474 2.42 27.55 -10.29
CA ALA A 474 2.76 28.66 -11.18
C ALA A 474 1.54 29.50 -11.62
N GLY A 475 0.32 29.06 -11.30
CA GLY A 475 -0.93 29.74 -11.66
C GLY A 475 -1.50 29.35 -13.01
N GLU A 476 -1.03 28.25 -13.59
CA GLU A 476 -1.55 27.70 -14.84
C GLU A 476 -2.82 26.86 -14.60
N ALA A 477 -3.65 26.74 -15.62
CA ALA A 477 -4.83 25.91 -15.58
C ALA A 477 -4.56 24.57 -16.27
N LEU A 478 -4.83 23.46 -15.59
CA LEU A 478 -4.82 22.16 -16.22
C LEU A 478 -5.97 22.06 -17.23
N THR A 479 -5.64 21.75 -18.47
CA THR A 479 -6.60 21.57 -19.56
C THR A 479 -6.60 20.12 -20.02
N PRO A 480 -7.71 19.60 -20.60
CA PRO A 480 -7.73 18.24 -21.12
C PRO A 480 -6.59 17.94 -22.09
N ASP A 481 -6.37 18.83 -23.06
CA ASP A 481 -5.31 18.65 -24.08
C ASP A 481 -3.91 18.68 -23.43
N GLY A 482 -3.68 19.59 -22.47
CA GLY A 482 -2.39 19.69 -21.80
C GLY A 482 -2.07 18.48 -20.92
N LEU A 483 -3.07 17.89 -20.24
CA LEU A 483 -2.91 16.68 -19.45
C LEU A 483 -2.64 15.46 -20.34
N ASP A 484 -3.37 15.31 -21.45
CA ASP A 484 -3.16 14.21 -22.39
C ASP A 484 -1.79 14.33 -23.08
N GLU A 485 -1.36 15.53 -23.49
CA GLU A 485 -0.03 15.76 -24.07
C GLU A 485 1.07 15.39 -23.06
N LEU A 486 0.98 15.89 -21.82
CA LEU A 486 1.94 15.57 -20.76
C LEU A 486 2.01 14.06 -20.51
N TYR A 487 0.86 13.40 -20.40
CA TYR A 487 0.83 11.96 -20.12
C TYR A 487 1.33 11.13 -21.31
N SER A 488 0.98 11.53 -22.53
CA SER A 488 1.46 10.88 -23.76
C SER A 488 2.98 10.98 -23.92
N ASP A 489 3.55 12.14 -23.62
CA ASP A 489 5.00 12.35 -23.67
C ASP A 489 5.72 11.44 -22.66
N LEU A 490 5.25 11.43 -21.41
CA LEU A 490 5.79 10.53 -20.37
C LEU A 490 5.67 9.06 -20.77
N LYS A 491 4.50 8.67 -21.29
CA LYS A 491 4.27 7.29 -21.76
C LYS A 491 5.21 6.92 -22.90
N GLY A 492 5.47 7.85 -23.82
CA GLY A 492 6.42 7.68 -24.92
C GLY A 492 7.83 7.48 -24.41
N ASP A 493 8.30 8.32 -23.49
CA ASP A 493 9.62 8.20 -22.88
C ASP A 493 9.82 6.86 -22.16
N PHE A 494 8.85 6.46 -21.34
CA PHE A 494 8.98 5.26 -20.50
C PHE A 494 8.83 3.95 -21.28
N TYR A 495 7.96 3.89 -22.28
CA TYR A 495 7.59 2.63 -22.94
C TYR A 495 8.15 2.48 -24.36
N GLU A 496 9.19 3.25 -24.77
CA GLU A 496 9.87 3.01 -26.03
C GLU A 496 10.35 1.54 -26.10
N PRO A 497 10.23 0.78 -27.22
CA PRO A 497 9.72 1.21 -28.51
C PRO A 497 8.22 0.93 -28.75
N ALA A 498 7.38 0.85 -27.71
CA ALA A 498 5.96 0.62 -27.89
C ALA A 498 5.28 1.80 -28.61
N VAL A 499 4.26 1.50 -29.40
CA VAL A 499 3.45 2.51 -30.09
C VAL A 499 2.48 3.17 -29.11
N VAL A 500 2.70 4.43 -28.82
CA VAL A 500 1.79 5.27 -28.02
C VAL A 500 0.77 5.91 -28.96
N ASP A 501 -0.50 5.73 -28.69
CA ASP A 501 -1.63 6.30 -29.44
C ASP A 501 -2.40 7.34 -28.63
N ASP A 502 -3.34 8.03 -29.27
CA ASP A 502 -4.14 9.08 -28.61
C ASP A 502 -5.04 8.54 -27.48
N ARG A 503 -5.32 7.24 -27.43
CA ARG A 503 -6.15 6.63 -26.41
C ARG A 503 -5.42 6.48 -25.09
N ILE A 504 -4.16 5.99 -25.12
CA ILE A 504 -3.37 5.82 -23.90
C ILE A 504 -3.02 7.17 -23.25
N ALA A 505 -3.03 8.27 -23.99
CA ALA A 505 -2.89 9.61 -23.43
C ALA A 505 -3.90 9.92 -22.32
N ARG A 506 -5.02 9.21 -22.28
CA ARG A 506 -6.10 9.32 -21.30
C ARG A 506 -5.96 8.37 -20.11
N GLU A 507 -4.92 7.56 -20.04
CA GLU A 507 -4.75 6.60 -18.93
C GLU A 507 -4.74 7.28 -17.56
N TRP A 508 -4.25 8.51 -17.45
CA TRP A 508 -4.26 9.28 -16.20
C TRP A 508 -5.66 9.41 -15.58
N MET A 509 -6.72 9.46 -16.41
CA MET A 509 -8.09 9.62 -15.94
C MET A 509 -8.61 8.43 -15.13
N ARG A 510 -8.06 7.22 -15.33
CA ARG A 510 -8.48 6.02 -14.60
C ARG A 510 -7.68 5.73 -13.34
N ILE A 511 -6.78 6.63 -12.93
CA ILE A 511 -5.88 6.44 -11.80
C ILE A 511 -6.41 7.20 -10.58
N PRO A 512 -7.10 6.52 -9.64
CA PRO A 512 -7.68 7.18 -8.47
C PRO A 512 -6.62 7.76 -7.53
N HIS A 513 -5.39 7.22 -7.56
CA HIS A 513 -4.30 7.67 -6.73
C HIS A 513 -3.92 9.14 -6.93
N PHE A 514 -4.19 9.73 -8.10
CA PHE A 514 -3.93 11.15 -8.35
C PHE A 514 -4.81 12.11 -7.53
N TYR A 515 -5.84 11.58 -6.85
CA TYR A 515 -6.64 12.33 -5.87
C TYR A 515 -6.10 12.20 -4.43
N ARG A 516 -4.93 11.54 -4.27
CA ARG A 516 -4.19 11.40 -3.02
C ARG A 516 -2.78 11.93 -3.25
N ALA A 517 -2.58 13.22 -3.00
CA ALA A 517 -1.40 13.97 -3.39
C ALA A 517 -0.09 13.32 -2.93
N PHE A 518 0.84 13.14 -3.86
CA PHE A 518 2.19 12.61 -3.65
C PHE A 518 2.24 11.27 -2.89
N TYR A 519 1.28 10.40 -3.18
CA TYR A 519 1.23 9.06 -2.58
C TYR A 519 2.04 8.03 -3.37
N VAL A 520 1.98 8.09 -4.72
CA VAL A 520 2.40 6.97 -5.59
C VAL A 520 3.92 6.73 -5.62
N TYR A 521 4.75 7.74 -5.31
CA TYR A 521 6.20 7.58 -5.28
C TYR A 521 6.65 6.54 -4.23
N GLN A 522 5.87 6.37 -3.16
CA GLN A 522 6.15 5.44 -2.06
C GLN A 522 6.17 3.98 -2.51
N TYR A 523 5.44 3.63 -3.56
CA TYR A 523 5.54 2.31 -4.16
C TYR A 523 6.93 2.06 -4.77
N ALA A 524 7.45 3.05 -5.49
CA ALA A 524 8.74 2.94 -6.15
C ALA A 524 9.92 2.99 -5.16
N THR A 525 9.85 3.82 -4.13
CA THR A 525 10.84 3.83 -3.04
C THR A 525 10.78 2.53 -2.24
N GLY A 526 9.58 2.03 -1.94
CA GLY A 526 9.36 0.80 -1.19
C GLY A 526 9.97 -0.43 -1.87
N ILE A 527 9.69 -0.65 -3.17
CA ILE A 527 10.29 -1.77 -3.91
C ILE A 527 11.81 -1.61 -4.02
N SER A 528 12.32 -0.39 -4.23
CA SER A 528 13.77 -0.16 -4.31
C SER A 528 14.48 -0.49 -3.00
N ALA A 529 13.93 -0.03 -1.87
CA ALA A 529 14.45 -0.34 -0.54
C ALA A 529 14.40 -1.84 -0.24
N ALA A 530 13.26 -2.49 -0.54
CA ALA A 530 13.08 -3.91 -0.28
C ALA A 530 14.04 -4.80 -1.08
N VAL A 531 14.24 -4.50 -2.37
CA VAL A 531 15.19 -5.24 -3.22
C VAL A 531 16.62 -5.04 -2.73
N ALA A 532 17.00 -3.80 -2.36
CA ALA A 532 18.33 -3.52 -1.81
C ALA A 532 18.56 -4.27 -0.49
N ILE A 533 17.58 -4.30 0.43
CA ILE A 533 17.65 -5.06 1.68
C ILE A 533 17.77 -6.56 1.41
N ALA A 534 16.91 -7.12 0.55
CA ALA A 534 16.94 -8.53 0.21
C ALA A 534 18.30 -8.94 -0.40
N ASN A 535 18.84 -8.11 -1.28
CA ASN A 535 20.15 -8.33 -1.89
C ASN A 535 21.28 -8.34 -0.85
N ARG A 536 21.26 -7.36 0.08
CA ARG A 536 22.21 -7.35 1.23
C ARG A 536 22.10 -8.63 2.07
N ILE A 537 20.88 -9.09 2.38
CA ILE A 537 20.66 -10.32 3.15
C ILE A 537 21.28 -11.53 2.43
N ILE A 538 21.11 -11.62 1.11
CA ILE A 538 21.65 -12.72 0.30
C ILE A 538 23.18 -12.66 0.23
N GLU A 539 23.78 -11.48 0.05
CA GLU A 539 25.21 -11.31 -0.14
C GLU A 539 26.01 -11.30 1.19
N GLU A 540 25.49 -10.63 2.21
CA GLU A 540 26.18 -10.40 3.49
C GLU A 540 25.79 -11.42 4.57
N GLY A 541 24.62 -12.08 4.45
CA GLY A 541 24.12 -13.10 5.39
C GLY A 541 23.64 -12.53 6.71
N GLU A 542 23.95 -13.24 7.82
CA GLU A 542 23.43 -12.98 9.17
C GLU A 542 23.52 -11.49 9.63
N PRO A 543 24.60 -10.72 9.37
CA PRO A 543 24.63 -9.32 9.79
C PRO A 543 23.54 -8.45 9.15
N ALA A 544 23.30 -8.61 7.85
CA ALA A 544 22.26 -7.86 7.14
C ALA A 544 20.85 -8.34 7.54
N ALA A 545 20.68 -9.63 7.81
CA ALA A 545 19.43 -10.16 8.34
C ALA A 545 19.09 -9.57 9.73
N GLU A 546 20.08 -9.43 10.61
CA GLU A 546 19.89 -8.80 11.94
C GLU A 546 19.56 -7.31 11.83
N ASP A 547 20.19 -6.55 10.91
CA ASP A 547 19.84 -5.16 10.64
C ASP A 547 18.35 -5.05 10.19
N TYR A 548 17.93 -5.95 9.29
CA TYR A 548 16.54 -6.01 8.83
C TYR A 548 15.56 -6.41 9.94
N LEU A 549 15.91 -7.41 10.77
CA LEU A 549 15.07 -7.78 11.92
C LEU A 549 14.98 -6.65 12.96
N ALA A 550 16.04 -5.85 13.13
CA ALA A 550 16.00 -4.67 13.97
C ALA A 550 15.03 -3.60 13.40
N PHE A 551 15.00 -3.43 12.07
CA PHE A 551 14.00 -2.60 11.39
C PHE A 551 12.57 -3.09 11.68
N LEU A 552 12.25 -4.38 11.50
CA LEU A 552 10.93 -4.95 11.78
C LEU A 552 10.47 -4.76 13.23
N ARG A 553 11.42 -4.72 14.18
CA ARG A 553 11.16 -4.52 15.61
C ARG A 553 10.98 -3.06 16.00
N SER A 554 11.15 -2.13 15.08
CA SER A 554 11.25 -0.70 15.42
C SER A 554 9.91 0.06 15.37
N GLY A 555 8.92 -0.43 14.62
CA GLY A 555 7.66 0.29 14.42
C GLY A 555 7.89 1.73 13.95
N SER A 556 7.22 2.70 14.56
CA SER A 556 7.41 4.14 14.29
C SER A 556 8.27 4.86 15.33
N ARG A 557 9.22 4.16 15.97
CA ARG A 557 10.12 4.76 16.98
C ARG A 557 11.11 5.78 16.39
N LYS A 558 11.30 5.78 15.08
CA LYS A 558 12.11 6.70 14.30
C LYS A 558 11.37 7.06 13.01
N TYR A 559 11.82 8.10 12.33
CA TYR A 559 11.30 8.43 11.01
C TYR A 559 11.64 7.35 9.96
N PRO A 560 10.81 7.19 8.92
CA PRO A 560 10.96 6.12 7.92
C PRO A 560 12.35 6.00 7.29
N LEU A 561 12.96 7.13 6.95
CA LEU A 561 14.31 7.14 6.35
C LEU A 561 15.40 6.67 7.32
N GLU A 562 15.27 6.98 8.60
CA GLU A 562 16.21 6.53 9.63
C GLU A 562 16.07 5.03 9.89
N LEU A 563 14.83 4.52 9.84
CA LEU A 563 14.57 3.08 9.95
C LEU A 563 15.20 2.30 8.80
N LEU A 564 15.10 2.81 7.56
CA LEU A 564 15.74 2.19 6.40
C LEU A 564 17.27 2.31 6.45
N GLU A 565 17.81 3.41 6.98
CA GLU A 565 19.24 3.59 7.19
C GLU A 565 19.79 2.59 8.23
N ASP A 566 19.03 2.30 9.30
CA ASP A 566 19.36 1.23 10.25
C ASP A 566 19.36 -0.14 9.58
N ALA A 567 18.47 -0.39 8.60
CA ALA A 567 18.49 -1.59 7.76
C ALA A 567 19.60 -1.56 6.67
N GLY A 568 20.43 -0.51 6.65
CA GLY A 568 21.56 -0.34 5.73
C GLY A 568 21.21 0.23 4.37
N VAL A 569 20.04 0.88 4.23
CA VAL A 569 19.54 1.43 2.97
C VAL A 569 19.21 2.92 3.14
N ASP A 570 20.01 3.80 2.51
CA ASP A 570 19.77 5.26 2.54
C ASP A 570 19.05 5.73 1.27
N MET A 571 17.72 5.91 1.37
CA MET A 571 16.86 6.36 0.28
C MET A 571 17.07 7.82 -0.14
N ARG A 572 17.90 8.59 0.57
CA ARG A 572 18.33 9.93 0.14
C ARG A 572 19.33 9.87 -1.02
N THR A 573 19.85 8.69 -1.32
CA THR A 573 20.85 8.44 -2.38
C THR A 573 20.28 7.59 -3.51
N ALA A 574 20.93 7.61 -4.67
CA ALA A 574 20.56 6.76 -5.80
C ALA A 574 20.85 5.26 -5.57
N GLY A 575 21.75 4.92 -4.62
CA GLY A 575 22.25 3.55 -4.41
C GLY A 575 21.17 2.48 -4.37
N PRO A 576 20.16 2.56 -3.48
CA PRO A 576 19.13 1.52 -3.38
C PRO A 576 18.31 1.33 -4.68
N ILE A 577 18.10 2.42 -5.44
CA ILE A 577 17.40 2.38 -6.71
C ILE A 577 18.29 1.73 -7.78
N GLU A 578 19.59 2.05 -7.80
CA GLU A 578 20.58 1.44 -8.70
C GLU A 578 20.78 -0.05 -8.42
N ASP A 579 20.75 -0.47 -7.14
CA ASP A 579 20.78 -1.88 -6.74
C ASP A 579 19.54 -2.62 -7.28
N ALA A 580 18.35 -2.05 -7.12
CA ALA A 580 17.13 -2.60 -7.68
C ALA A 580 17.19 -2.70 -9.22
N MET A 581 17.72 -1.68 -9.89
CA MET A 581 17.92 -1.71 -11.35
C MET A 581 18.93 -2.78 -11.79
N SER A 582 19.94 -3.06 -10.98
CA SER A 582 20.92 -4.12 -11.27
C SER A 582 20.29 -5.51 -11.22
N VAL A 583 19.44 -5.77 -10.22
CA VAL A 583 18.66 -7.01 -10.12
C VAL A 583 17.69 -7.15 -11.30
N TYR A 584 17.01 -6.07 -11.67
CA TYR A 584 16.13 -6.06 -12.82
C TYR A 584 16.86 -6.38 -14.14
N ASP A 585 18.06 -5.83 -14.35
CA ASP A 585 18.91 -6.10 -15.52
C ASP A 585 19.34 -7.58 -15.60
N GLU A 586 19.76 -8.16 -14.46
CA GLU A 586 20.12 -9.58 -14.36
C GLU A 586 18.96 -10.49 -14.74
N TYR A 587 17.77 -10.22 -14.20
CA TYR A 587 16.58 -11.04 -14.49
C TYR A 587 16.06 -10.86 -15.91
N LEU A 588 16.24 -9.68 -16.53
CA LEU A 588 15.98 -9.48 -17.95
C LEU A 588 16.92 -10.32 -18.83
N ASP A 589 18.21 -10.37 -18.49
CA ASP A 589 19.20 -11.17 -19.20
C ASP A 589 18.89 -12.67 -19.07
N GLU A 590 18.53 -13.12 -17.86
CA GLU A 590 18.13 -14.50 -17.63
C GLU A 590 16.87 -14.85 -18.43
N MET A 591 15.81 -14.03 -18.36
CA MET A 591 14.57 -14.23 -19.10
C MET A 591 14.84 -14.30 -20.61
N ALA A 592 15.68 -13.39 -21.13
CA ALA A 592 16.07 -13.37 -22.54
C ALA A 592 16.80 -14.64 -22.98
N SER A 593 17.51 -15.31 -22.06
CA SER A 593 18.22 -16.56 -22.34
C SER A 593 17.30 -17.78 -22.41
N LEU A 594 16.08 -17.70 -21.82
CA LEU A 594 15.09 -18.76 -21.77
C LEU A 594 14.07 -18.71 -22.93
N ILE A 595 14.11 -17.64 -23.74
CA ILE A 595 13.24 -17.38 -24.89
C ILE A 595 14.00 -17.63 -26.19
#